data_b16136f58888202bc9d0474a390cbe11
#
_entry.id   b16136f58888202bc9d0474a390cbe11
#
_cell.length_a   1.000
_cell.length_b   1.000
_cell.length_c   1.000
_cell.angle_alpha   90.00
_cell.angle_beta   90.00
_cell.angle_gamma   90.00
#
_symmetry.space_group_name_H-M   'P 1'
#
loop_
_entity.id
_entity.type
_entity.pdbx_description
1 polymer ?
#
loop_
_entity_poly.entity_id
_entity_poly.type
_entity_poly.pdbx_seq_one_letter_code
_entity_poly.pdbx_strand_id
1 'polypeptide(L)'
;MRKVLETLYNIYKIEELRDRVVLTLGMLLVYRLGAQVVLPGIDPVQLAALSSRTDGGGLLGILNAFTGGAFANASVFALGIMPYISASIVVQLMGIAVPYLQKLQKEGESGRKKINQITRWLTILICIVQAPAYLYGLSALGVPESAFVLGKGPLFIISSVIILVTGTIFAMWLGEKITDKGIGNGISLLIMVGIIATLPLSFTQEFVSRVSENNGGLMLILIELVLWIVIILLSILLTLAVRRIPVQYARRAAGGASSDRSVYGSRQYIPLKLNASGVMPIIFAQAIMFAPAYIGGALGDSDVGQWLQTNFSDIFGLWYNIVFALLIIVFTYFYTAITVPTNKMSDDLKRSGGFVPGIRPGNETSEYLDTVMSHITFPGSLFLAGIAVFPAVVVKLIGIQQGWALFYGGTSLLIMVGVAIDTMQQVNSYLLNRHYDGLMKTGKNRKAVA
;
A
#
# COMPACT_ATOMS: atom_id res chain seq x y z
N MET A 1 -17.58 18.65 11.86
CA MET A 1 -17.42 19.57 10.74
C MET A 1 -16.50 20.76 11.04
N ARG A 2 -16.69 21.57 12.10
CA ARG A 2 -15.80 22.73 12.43
C ARG A 2 -14.30 22.37 12.48
N LYS A 3 -13.91 21.29 13.18
CA LYS A 3 -12.50 20.87 13.28
C LYS A 3 -11.87 20.51 11.91
N VAL A 4 -12.63 19.89 11.02
CA VAL A 4 -12.14 19.53 9.68
C VAL A 4 -11.92 20.78 8.83
N LEU A 5 -12.86 21.72 8.89
CA LEU A 5 -12.74 23.01 8.20
C LEU A 5 -11.57 23.85 8.74
N GLU A 6 -11.36 23.86 10.05
CA GLU A 6 -10.21 24.50 10.69
C GLU A 6 -8.89 23.86 10.26
N THR A 7 -8.84 22.54 10.16
CA THR A 7 -7.64 21.83 9.68
C THR A 7 -7.35 22.16 8.21
N LEU A 8 -8.36 22.16 7.36
CA LEU A 8 -8.23 22.56 5.94
C LEU A 8 -7.77 24.01 5.80
N TYR A 9 -8.36 24.90 6.57
CA TYR A 9 -7.94 26.32 6.60
C TYR A 9 -6.49 26.50 7.06
N ASN A 10 -6.08 25.76 8.08
CA ASN A 10 -4.70 25.77 8.58
C ASN A 10 -3.70 25.19 7.55
N ILE A 11 -4.08 24.14 6.80
CA ILE A 11 -3.27 23.61 5.71
C ILE A 11 -3.06 24.67 4.62
N TYR A 12 -4.13 25.40 4.24
CA TYR A 12 -4.04 26.45 3.23
C TYR A 12 -3.19 27.65 3.68
N LYS A 13 -3.21 27.98 4.96
CA LYS A 13 -2.47 29.11 5.57
C LYS A 13 -0.97 28.87 5.64
N ILE A 14 -0.51 27.61 5.68
CA ILE A 14 0.91 27.25 5.74
C ILE A 14 1.43 27.07 4.30
N GLU A 15 2.21 28.05 3.84
CA GLU A 15 2.70 28.09 2.45
C GLU A 15 3.46 26.82 2.04
N GLU A 16 4.38 26.34 2.88
CA GLU A 16 5.15 25.13 2.60
C GLU A 16 4.27 23.87 2.47
N LEU A 17 3.27 23.73 3.36
CA LEU A 17 2.35 22.59 3.33
C LEU A 17 1.40 22.67 2.14
N ARG A 18 0.89 23.86 1.83
CA ARG A 18 0.06 24.14 0.65
C ARG A 18 0.80 23.73 -0.62
N ASP A 19 2.04 24.17 -0.79
CA ASP A 19 2.82 23.90 -2.00
C ASP A 19 3.10 22.41 -2.18
N ARG A 20 3.38 21.68 -1.09
CA ARG A 20 3.51 20.22 -1.10
C ARG A 20 2.21 19.50 -1.47
N VAL A 21 1.06 19.97 -0.93
CA VAL A 21 -0.27 19.41 -1.28
C VAL A 21 -0.59 19.65 -2.75
N VAL A 22 -0.40 20.89 -3.23
CA VAL A 22 -0.68 21.26 -4.64
C VAL A 22 0.20 20.45 -5.58
N LEU A 23 1.49 20.32 -5.28
CA LEU A 23 2.40 19.50 -6.07
C LEU A 23 1.96 18.03 -6.10
N THR A 24 1.57 17.47 -4.95
CA THR A 24 1.08 16.08 -4.87
C THR A 24 -0.17 15.89 -5.72
N LEU A 25 -1.17 16.77 -5.58
CA LEU A 25 -2.41 16.70 -6.36
C LEU A 25 -2.14 16.89 -7.86
N GLY A 26 -1.25 17.80 -8.24
CA GLY A 26 -0.86 18.02 -9.64
C GLY A 26 -0.21 16.77 -10.26
N MET A 27 0.69 16.08 -9.53
CA MET A 27 1.32 14.85 -10.01
C MET A 27 0.33 13.67 -10.09
N LEU A 28 -0.60 13.57 -9.14
CA LEU A 28 -1.68 12.57 -9.18
C LEU A 28 -2.60 12.79 -10.36
N LEU A 29 -2.91 14.05 -10.70
CA LEU A 29 -3.69 14.41 -11.87
C LEU A 29 -2.97 14.01 -13.17
N VAL A 30 -1.67 14.28 -13.29
CA VAL A 30 -0.86 13.86 -14.46
C VAL A 30 -0.89 12.34 -14.61
N TYR A 31 -0.73 11.60 -13.52
CA TYR A 31 -0.83 10.13 -13.53
C TYR A 31 -2.22 9.68 -14.01
N ARG A 32 -3.28 10.31 -13.52
CA ARG A 32 -4.65 9.96 -13.89
C ARG A 32 -4.97 10.25 -15.35
N LEU A 33 -4.50 11.37 -15.88
CA LEU A 33 -4.62 11.68 -17.31
C LEU A 33 -3.88 10.67 -18.18
N GLY A 34 -2.65 10.30 -17.81
CA GLY A 34 -1.88 9.30 -18.56
C GLY A 34 -2.51 7.90 -18.55
N ALA A 35 -3.26 7.55 -17.48
CA ALA A 35 -4.00 6.29 -17.42
C ALA A 35 -5.16 6.21 -18.43
N GLN A 36 -5.60 7.34 -19.00
CA GLN A 36 -6.63 7.39 -20.05
C GLN A 36 -6.04 7.38 -21.47
N VAL A 37 -4.72 7.59 -21.62
CA VAL A 37 -4.06 7.61 -22.93
C VAL A 37 -3.84 6.18 -23.41
N VAL A 38 -4.58 5.76 -24.41
CA VAL A 38 -4.49 4.42 -25.02
C VAL A 38 -3.19 4.28 -25.80
N LEU A 39 -2.64 3.06 -25.87
CA LEU A 39 -1.45 2.74 -26.66
C LEU A 39 -1.68 3.04 -28.14
N PRO A 40 -0.74 3.68 -28.83
CA PRO A 40 -0.83 3.92 -30.26
C PRO A 40 -0.97 2.61 -31.03
N GLY A 41 -1.96 2.57 -31.92
CA GLY A 41 -2.25 1.38 -32.74
C GLY A 41 -3.31 0.44 -32.16
N ILE A 42 -3.96 0.82 -31.05
CA ILE A 42 -5.11 0.10 -30.50
C ILE A 42 -6.35 1.02 -30.55
N ASP A 43 -7.47 0.48 -31.04
CA ASP A 43 -8.75 1.21 -31.10
C ASP A 43 -9.47 1.18 -29.74
N PRO A 44 -9.68 2.35 -29.09
CA PRO A 44 -10.32 2.42 -27.78
C PRO A 44 -11.79 1.97 -27.79
N VAL A 45 -12.50 2.10 -28.93
CA VAL A 45 -13.92 1.75 -29.01
C VAL A 45 -14.11 0.22 -28.91
N GLN A 46 -13.22 -0.54 -29.53
CA GLN A 46 -13.27 -1.99 -29.49
C GLN A 46 -12.76 -2.58 -28.15
N LEU A 47 -11.95 -1.81 -27.43
CA LEU A 47 -11.52 -2.14 -26.06
C LEU A 47 -12.64 -1.97 -25.01
N ALA A 48 -13.64 -1.16 -25.26
CA ALA A 48 -14.76 -0.98 -24.33
C ALA A 48 -15.52 -2.30 -24.08
N ALA A 49 -15.53 -3.23 -25.06
CA ALA A 49 -16.06 -4.58 -24.89
C ALA A 49 -15.20 -5.46 -23.95
N LEU A 50 -13.93 -5.12 -23.75
CA LEU A 50 -13.04 -5.82 -22.84
C LEU A 50 -13.21 -5.36 -21.39
N SER A 51 -13.50 -4.08 -21.17
CA SER A 51 -13.70 -3.54 -19.82
C SER A 51 -14.83 -4.27 -19.09
N SER A 52 -15.94 -4.57 -19.79
CA SER A 52 -17.05 -5.33 -19.23
C SER A 52 -16.69 -6.77 -18.82
N ARG A 53 -15.66 -7.35 -19.42
CA ARG A 53 -15.16 -8.70 -19.09
C ARG A 53 -14.11 -8.68 -17.98
N THR A 54 -13.29 -7.63 -17.91
CA THR A 54 -12.28 -7.45 -16.84
C THR A 54 -12.89 -6.96 -15.54
N ASP A 55 -14.03 -6.28 -15.60
CA ASP A 55 -14.79 -5.88 -14.40
C ASP A 55 -15.48 -7.06 -13.71
N GLY A 56 -15.58 -8.23 -14.37
CA GLY A 56 -16.18 -9.46 -13.87
C GLY A 56 -15.40 -10.17 -12.74
N GLY A 57 -14.39 -9.54 -12.13
CA GLY A 57 -13.59 -10.14 -11.06
C GLY A 57 -12.45 -11.03 -11.57
N GLY A 58 -11.84 -11.80 -10.69
CA GLY A 58 -10.67 -12.59 -11.01
C GLY A 58 -9.37 -11.78 -10.91
N LEU A 59 -8.26 -12.45 -11.21
CA LEU A 59 -6.91 -11.90 -11.10
C LEU A 59 -6.70 -10.62 -11.91
N LEU A 60 -7.34 -10.53 -13.07
CA LEU A 60 -7.29 -9.36 -13.96
C LEU A 60 -8.05 -8.17 -13.40
N GLY A 61 -9.14 -8.42 -12.67
CA GLY A 61 -9.90 -7.37 -11.98
C GLY A 61 -9.05 -6.65 -10.90
N ILE A 62 -8.24 -7.39 -10.15
CA ILE A 62 -7.30 -6.77 -9.19
C ILE A 62 -6.25 -5.91 -9.90
N LEU A 63 -5.64 -6.41 -10.98
CA LEU A 63 -4.68 -5.62 -11.77
C LEU A 63 -5.31 -4.35 -12.32
N ASN A 64 -6.54 -4.46 -12.83
CA ASN A 64 -7.29 -3.32 -13.31
C ASN A 64 -7.62 -2.30 -12.21
N ALA A 65 -7.99 -2.77 -11.02
CA ALA A 65 -8.25 -1.91 -9.86
C ALA A 65 -6.99 -1.16 -9.40
N PHE A 66 -5.82 -1.84 -9.33
CA PHE A 66 -4.56 -1.19 -8.94
C PHE A 66 -4.05 -0.17 -9.96
N THR A 67 -4.29 -0.41 -11.24
CA THR A 67 -3.91 0.52 -12.30
C THR A 67 -4.98 1.60 -12.55
N GLY A 68 -6.11 1.54 -11.84
CA GLY A 68 -7.21 2.50 -11.96
C GLY A 68 -7.90 2.48 -13.33
N GLY A 69 -8.07 1.29 -13.91
CA GLY A 69 -8.66 1.09 -15.23
C GLY A 69 -7.64 1.13 -16.39
N ALA A 70 -6.39 1.50 -16.13
CA ALA A 70 -5.37 1.63 -17.17
C ALA A 70 -5.03 0.29 -17.84
N PHE A 71 -5.15 -0.82 -17.11
CA PHE A 71 -4.93 -2.16 -17.63
C PHE A 71 -5.98 -2.55 -18.69
N ALA A 72 -7.25 -2.38 -18.37
CA ALA A 72 -8.36 -2.69 -19.28
C ALA A 72 -8.41 -1.75 -20.49
N ASN A 73 -8.02 -0.49 -20.29
CA ASN A 73 -7.98 0.52 -21.35
C ASN A 73 -6.73 0.42 -22.26
N ALA A 74 -5.87 -0.60 -22.06
CA ALA A 74 -4.60 -0.73 -22.76
C ALA A 74 -3.82 0.60 -22.85
N SER A 75 -3.73 1.31 -21.73
CA SER A 75 -3.12 2.64 -21.69
C SER A 75 -1.59 2.56 -21.62
N VAL A 76 -0.95 3.73 -21.79
CA VAL A 76 0.51 3.89 -21.60
C VAL A 76 0.94 3.42 -20.20
N PHE A 77 0.06 3.52 -19.20
CA PHE A 77 0.30 3.05 -17.83
C PHE A 77 -0.37 1.70 -17.53
N ALA A 78 -0.61 0.86 -18.54
CA ALA A 78 -1.29 -0.42 -18.34
C ALA A 78 -0.58 -1.35 -17.35
N LEU A 79 0.76 -1.38 -17.32
CA LEU A 79 1.54 -2.11 -16.32
C LEU A 79 1.57 -1.39 -14.95
N GLY A 80 1.26 -0.09 -14.92
CA GLY A 80 1.23 0.73 -13.71
C GLY A 80 2.54 0.70 -12.93
N ILE A 81 2.42 0.59 -11.62
CA ILE A 81 3.55 0.55 -10.68
C ILE A 81 3.88 -0.90 -10.26
N MET A 82 3.10 -1.90 -10.72
CA MET A 82 3.27 -3.30 -10.31
C MET A 82 4.69 -3.85 -10.54
N PRO A 83 5.36 -3.62 -11.70
CA PRO A 83 6.73 -4.08 -11.91
C PRO A 83 7.72 -3.49 -10.90
N TYR A 84 7.54 -2.23 -10.51
CA TYR A 84 8.36 -1.59 -9.49
C TYR A 84 8.14 -2.20 -8.10
N ILE A 85 6.88 -2.49 -7.74
CA ILE A 85 6.56 -3.15 -6.47
C ILE A 85 7.25 -4.52 -6.42
N SER A 86 7.12 -5.32 -7.47
CA SER A 86 7.77 -6.63 -7.58
C SER A 86 9.30 -6.52 -7.47
N ALA A 87 9.91 -5.56 -8.15
CA ALA A 87 11.35 -5.29 -8.07
C ALA A 87 11.78 -4.88 -6.64
N SER A 88 11.02 -3.98 -6.00
CA SER A 88 11.29 -3.54 -4.64
C SER A 88 11.22 -4.69 -3.64
N ILE A 89 10.23 -5.57 -3.80
CA ILE A 89 10.08 -6.80 -3.02
C ILE A 89 11.32 -7.68 -3.14
N VAL A 90 11.70 -8.00 -4.37
CA VAL A 90 12.87 -8.84 -4.64
C VAL A 90 14.14 -8.24 -4.02
N VAL A 91 14.38 -6.94 -4.19
CA VAL A 91 15.56 -6.26 -3.62
C VAL A 91 15.53 -6.26 -2.09
N GLN A 92 14.36 -6.09 -1.45
CA GLN A 92 14.22 -6.15 0.00
C GLN A 92 14.51 -7.56 0.52
N LEU A 93 13.98 -8.61 -0.12
CA LEU A 93 14.26 -10.00 0.24
C LEU A 93 15.74 -10.35 0.03
N MET A 94 16.33 -9.95 -1.10
CA MET A 94 17.76 -10.12 -1.36
C MET A 94 18.63 -9.34 -0.37
N GLY A 95 18.12 -8.22 0.18
CA GLY A 95 18.79 -7.45 1.21
C GLY A 95 19.04 -8.22 2.50
N ILE A 96 18.33 -9.33 2.73
CA ILE A 96 18.54 -10.24 3.87
C ILE A 96 19.51 -11.37 3.51
N ALA A 97 19.40 -11.88 2.28
CA ALA A 97 20.17 -13.04 1.83
C ALA A 97 21.58 -12.67 1.32
N VAL A 98 21.73 -11.49 0.70
CA VAL A 98 22.97 -11.09 0.03
C VAL A 98 23.78 -10.13 0.91
N PRO A 99 25.00 -10.53 1.36
CA PRO A 99 25.84 -9.70 2.25
C PRO A 99 26.18 -8.31 1.68
N TYR A 100 26.27 -8.18 0.36
CA TYR A 100 26.52 -6.90 -0.31
C TYR A 100 25.37 -5.91 -0.07
N LEU A 101 24.12 -6.35 -0.24
CA LEU A 101 22.94 -5.51 -0.01
C LEU A 101 22.74 -5.19 1.48
N GLN A 102 23.11 -6.12 2.38
CA GLN A 102 23.12 -5.85 3.83
C GLN A 102 24.08 -4.72 4.20
N LYS A 103 25.28 -4.68 3.59
CA LYS A 103 26.24 -3.59 3.79
C LYS A 103 25.66 -2.27 3.32
N LEU A 104 25.05 -2.24 2.12
CA LEU A 104 24.40 -1.04 1.58
C LEU A 104 23.27 -0.51 2.49
N GLN A 105 22.47 -1.41 3.10
CA GLN A 105 21.43 -0.99 4.05
C GLN A 105 21.99 -0.32 5.32
N LYS A 106 23.22 -0.69 5.72
CA LYS A 106 23.93 -0.09 6.86
C LYS A 106 24.65 1.21 6.54
N GLU A 107 24.96 1.50 5.27
CA GLU A 107 25.63 2.72 4.79
C GLU A 107 24.76 4.00 4.86
N GLY A 108 23.51 3.91 5.31
CA GLY A 108 22.61 5.05 5.47
C GLY A 108 22.11 5.62 4.12
N GLU A 109 22.19 6.94 3.94
CA GLU A 109 21.59 7.61 2.78
C GLU A 109 22.29 7.26 1.44
N SER A 110 23.60 7.10 1.45
CA SER A 110 24.37 6.67 0.26
C SER A 110 23.97 5.27 -0.19
N GLY A 111 23.85 4.34 0.75
CA GLY A 111 23.42 2.98 0.47
C GLY A 111 21.99 2.91 -0.05
N ARG A 112 21.08 3.72 0.52
CA ARG A 112 19.68 3.83 0.03
C ARG A 112 19.62 4.28 -1.43
N LYS A 113 20.42 5.26 -1.84
CA LYS A 113 20.49 5.71 -3.25
C LYS A 113 20.90 4.57 -4.18
N LYS A 114 21.90 3.76 -3.79
CA LYS A 114 22.34 2.59 -4.58
C LYS A 114 21.26 1.51 -4.63
N ILE A 115 20.61 1.22 -3.53
CA ILE A 115 19.49 0.25 -3.47
C ILE A 115 18.35 0.69 -4.40
N ASN A 116 17.94 1.96 -4.35
CA ASN A 116 16.92 2.50 -5.26
C ASN A 116 17.34 2.38 -6.73
N GLN A 117 18.61 2.59 -7.04
CA GLN A 117 19.13 2.43 -8.40
C GLN A 117 19.06 0.98 -8.87
N ILE A 118 19.42 0.00 -8.02
CA ILE A 118 19.28 -1.43 -8.31
C ILE A 118 17.81 -1.77 -8.55
N THR A 119 16.90 -1.27 -7.71
CA THR A 119 15.45 -1.47 -7.87
C THR A 119 14.96 -0.93 -9.20
N ARG A 120 15.41 0.25 -9.65
CA ARG A 120 15.06 0.83 -10.96
C ARG A 120 15.49 -0.07 -12.11
N TRP A 121 16.73 -0.56 -12.10
CA TRP A 121 17.24 -1.46 -13.13
C TRP A 121 16.46 -2.76 -13.17
N LEU A 122 16.16 -3.34 -12.01
CA LEU A 122 15.36 -4.55 -11.92
C LEU A 122 13.92 -4.32 -12.41
N THR A 123 13.34 -3.15 -12.13
CA THR A 123 12.03 -2.74 -12.65
C THR A 123 12.01 -2.75 -14.17
N ILE A 124 13.03 -2.16 -14.82
CA ILE A 124 13.15 -2.13 -16.29
C ILE A 124 13.21 -3.54 -16.85
N LEU A 125 14.01 -4.42 -16.24
CA LEU A 125 14.12 -5.81 -16.66
C LEU A 125 12.80 -6.56 -16.55
N ILE A 126 12.09 -6.41 -15.43
CA ILE A 126 10.76 -7.01 -15.23
C ILE A 126 9.76 -6.46 -16.25
N CYS A 127 9.77 -5.14 -16.52
CA CYS A 127 8.88 -4.54 -17.53
C CYS A 127 9.12 -5.09 -18.94
N ILE A 128 10.37 -5.28 -19.34
CA ILE A 128 10.71 -5.82 -20.66
C ILE A 128 10.14 -7.25 -20.84
N VAL A 129 10.07 -8.02 -19.76
CA VAL A 129 9.49 -9.37 -19.79
C VAL A 129 7.96 -9.33 -19.72
N GLN A 130 7.39 -8.45 -18.89
CA GLN A 130 5.95 -8.38 -18.69
C GLN A 130 5.20 -7.66 -19.83
N ALA A 131 5.81 -6.68 -20.50
CA ALA A 131 5.14 -5.94 -21.57
C ALA A 131 4.73 -6.79 -22.77
N PRO A 132 5.58 -7.68 -23.33
CA PRO A 132 5.15 -8.63 -24.35
C PRO A 132 4.06 -9.57 -23.84
N ALA A 133 4.21 -10.11 -22.62
CA ALA A 133 3.21 -11.01 -22.02
C ALA A 133 1.85 -10.33 -21.90
N TYR A 134 1.81 -9.04 -21.53
CA TYR A 134 0.60 -8.24 -21.51
C TYR A 134 -0.03 -8.09 -22.89
N LEU A 135 0.76 -7.74 -23.92
CA LEU A 135 0.25 -7.57 -25.30
C LEU A 135 -0.31 -8.87 -25.88
N TYR A 136 0.35 -10.02 -25.64
CA TYR A 136 -0.19 -11.32 -26.02
C TYR A 136 -1.43 -11.69 -25.20
N GLY A 137 -1.45 -11.34 -23.90
CA GLY A 137 -2.58 -11.54 -23.01
C GLY A 137 -3.83 -10.79 -23.44
N LEU A 138 -3.72 -9.59 -24.00
CA LEU A 138 -4.86 -8.84 -24.56
C LEU A 138 -5.58 -9.65 -25.65
N SER A 139 -4.84 -10.36 -26.48
CA SER A 139 -5.44 -11.24 -27.53
C SER A 139 -6.15 -12.44 -26.92
N ALA A 140 -5.58 -13.05 -25.89
CA ALA A 140 -6.20 -14.18 -25.19
C ALA A 140 -7.47 -13.76 -24.42
N LEU A 141 -7.58 -12.51 -24.02
CA LEU A 141 -8.77 -11.94 -23.37
C LEU A 141 -9.93 -11.64 -24.32
N GLY A 142 -9.75 -11.91 -25.60
CA GLY A 142 -10.80 -11.78 -26.62
C GLY A 142 -10.89 -10.40 -27.26
N VAL A 143 -9.82 -9.61 -27.20
CA VAL A 143 -9.70 -8.41 -28.04
C VAL A 143 -9.67 -8.83 -29.50
N PRO A 144 -10.62 -8.41 -30.33
CA PRO A 144 -10.65 -8.79 -31.74
C PRO A 144 -9.41 -8.28 -32.47
N GLU A 145 -8.96 -9.01 -33.46
CA GLU A 145 -7.77 -8.61 -34.26
C GLU A 145 -7.96 -7.27 -34.95
N SER A 146 -9.20 -6.92 -35.27
CA SER A 146 -9.59 -5.61 -35.82
C SER A 146 -9.30 -4.43 -34.89
N ALA A 147 -9.16 -4.65 -33.58
CA ALA A 147 -8.79 -3.62 -32.63
C ALA A 147 -7.32 -3.17 -32.76
N PHE A 148 -6.47 -4.00 -33.38
CA PHE A 148 -5.07 -3.68 -33.65
C PHE A 148 -4.95 -3.03 -35.03
N VAL A 149 -5.08 -1.71 -35.08
CA VAL A 149 -5.09 -0.91 -36.34
C VAL A 149 -3.79 -1.12 -37.15
N LEU A 150 -2.66 -1.28 -36.50
CA LEU A 150 -1.34 -1.53 -37.10
C LEU A 150 -1.04 -3.03 -37.35
N GLY A 151 -2.00 -3.92 -37.03
CA GLY A 151 -1.76 -5.35 -37.00
C GLY A 151 -0.75 -5.76 -35.91
N LYS A 152 -0.64 -7.07 -35.64
CA LYS A 152 0.31 -7.61 -34.62
C LYS A 152 1.73 -7.79 -35.21
N GLY A 153 2.19 -6.85 -36.01
CA GLY A 153 3.54 -6.90 -36.58
C GLY A 153 4.64 -6.66 -35.52
N PRO A 154 5.89 -7.05 -35.82
CA PRO A 154 7.00 -6.86 -34.89
C PRO A 154 7.24 -5.39 -34.54
N LEU A 155 6.96 -4.46 -35.44
CA LEU A 155 7.04 -3.02 -35.18
C LEU A 155 6.05 -2.56 -34.11
N PHE A 156 4.79 -3.06 -34.15
CA PHE A 156 3.79 -2.76 -33.13
C PHE A 156 4.23 -3.28 -31.75
N ILE A 157 4.73 -4.52 -31.69
CA ILE A 157 5.17 -5.12 -30.42
C ILE A 157 6.35 -4.34 -29.84
N ILE A 158 7.37 -4.02 -30.63
CA ILE A 158 8.55 -3.30 -30.17
C ILE A 158 8.17 -1.89 -29.69
N SER A 159 7.40 -1.14 -30.48
CA SER A 159 6.96 0.20 -30.11
C SER A 159 6.10 0.21 -28.85
N SER A 160 5.16 -0.71 -28.73
CA SER A 160 4.30 -0.83 -27.54
C SER A 160 5.08 -1.24 -26.28
N VAL A 161 6.06 -2.13 -26.40
CA VAL A 161 6.96 -2.48 -25.29
C VAL A 161 7.74 -1.27 -24.81
N ILE A 162 8.33 -0.49 -25.73
CA ILE A 162 9.09 0.73 -25.38
C ILE A 162 8.17 1.74 -24.66
N ILE A 163 6.93 1.93 -25.16
CA ILE A 163 5.98 2.85 -24.56
C ILE A 163 5.56 2.38 -23.17
N LEU A 164 5.25 1.11 -22.98
CA LEU A 164 4.86 0.53 -21.69
C LEU A 164 5.99 0.62 -20.65
N VAL A 165 7.22 0.31 -21.05
CA VAL A 165 8.41 0.45 -20.18
C VAL A 165 8.61 1.90 -19.78
N THR A 166 8.54 2.83 -20.75
CA THR A 166 8.67 4.26 -20.49
C THR A 166 7.55 4.78 -19.57
N GLY A 167 6.31 4.32 -19.79
CA GLY A 167 5.16 4.64 -18.94
C GLY A 167 5.36 4.19 -17.49
N THR A 168 5.84 2.97 -17.27
CA THR A 168 6.14 2.46 -15.92
C THR A 168 7.27 3.25 -15.24
N ILE A 169 8.34 3.57 -15.97
CA ILE A 169 9.44 4.38 -15.45
C ILE A 169 8.94 5.78 -15.08
N PHE A 170 8.08 6.37 -15.90
CA PHE A 170 7.50 7.68 -15.62
C PHE A 170 6.58 7.65 -14.39
N ALA A 171 5.73 6.62 -14.26
CA ALA A 171 4.89 6.42 -13.08
C ALA A 171 5.74 6.24 -11.79
N MET A 172 6.81 5.47 -11.87
CA MET A 172 7.78 5.32 -10.78
C MET A 172 8.42 6.68 -10.41
N TRP A 173 8.88 7.45 -11.41
CA TRP A 173 9.45 8.78 -11.18
C TRP A 173 8.45 9.75 -10.54
N LEU A 174 7.17 9.71 -10.96
CA LEU A 174 6.11 10.48 -10.28
C LEU A 174 5.97 10.09 -8.81
N GLY A 175 5.96 8.80 -8.50
CA GLY A 175 5.88 8.30 -7.13
C GLY A 175 7.05 8.74 -6.26
N GLU A 176 8.29 8.64 -6.78
CA GLU A 176 9.48 9.12 -6.09
C GLU A 176 9.44 10.65 -5.87
N LYS A 177 9.00 11.39 -6.88
CA LYS A 177 8.92 12.86 -6.81
C LYS A 177 7.89 13.33 -5.79
N ILE A 178 6.74 12.63 -5.67
CA ILE A 178 5.75 12.88 -4.62
C ILE A 178 6.36 12.57 -3.24
N THR A 179 7.08 11.48 -3.10
CA THR A 179 7.72 11.10 -1.83
C THR A 179 8.76 12.12 -1.39
N ASP A 180 9.57 12.63 -2.32
CA ASP A 180 10.66 13.57 -2.02
C ASP A 180 10.16 14.99 -1.74
N LYS A 181 9.22 15.49 -2.54
CA LYS A 181 8.79 16.90 -2.52
C LYS A 181 7.34 17.13 -2.13
N GLY A 182 6.53 16.08 -2.15
CA GLY A 182 5.11 16.12 -1.80
C GLY A 182 4.82 15.74 -0.35
N ILE A 183 3.68 15.11 -0.15
CA ILE A 183 3.19 14.58 1.13
C ILE A 183 2.90 13.11 0.96
N GLY A 184 3.25 12.30 1.96
CA GLY A 184 2.97 10.87 1.96
C GLY A 184 3.99 10.04 1.17
N ASN A 185 3.72 8.74 1.10
CA ASN A 185 4.46 7.83 0.22
C ASN A 185 3.83 7.90 -1.18
N GLY A 186 4.54 8.50 -2.15
CA GLY A 186 4.01 8.75 -3.49
C GLY A 186 3.57 7.49 -4.22
N ILE A 187 4.29 6.38 -4.07
CA ILE A 187 3.95 5.11 -4.72
C ILE A 187 2.63 4.57 -4.16
N SER A 188 2.48 4.58 -2.84
CA SER A 188 1.24 4.16 -2.18
C SER A 188 0.06 5.07 -2.54
N LEU A 189 0.29 6.38 -2.67
CA LEU A 189 -0.72 7.34 -3.12
C LEU A 189 -1.16 7.11 -4.56
N LEU A 190 -0.25 6.77 -5.47
CA LEU A 190 -0.60 6.44 -6.85
C LEU A 190 -1.48 5.18 -6.93
N ILE A 191 -1.18 4.16 -6.13
CA ILE A 191 -2.01 2.95 -6.03
C ILE A 191 -3.38 3.29 -5.46
N MET A 192 -3.42 4.06 -4.37
CA MET A 192 -4.67 4.49 -3.73
C MET A 192 -5.58 5.25 -4.70
N VAL A 193 -5.03 6.19 -5.48
CA VAL A 193 -5.79 6.95 -6.49
C VAL A 193 -6.31 6.04 -7.60
N GLY A 194 -5.53 5.01 -8.01
CA GLY A 194 -6.00 3.98 -8.93
C GLY A 194 -7.23 3.26 -8.38
N ILE A 195 -7.16 2.79 -7.14
CA ILE A 195 -8.26 2.08 -6.47
C ILE A 195 -9.50 2.98 -6.33
N ILE A 196 -9.33 4.21 -5.82
CA ILE A 196 -10.46 5.15 -5.64
C ILE A 196 -11.13 5.48 -6.98
N ALA A 197 -10.40 5.52 -8.07
CA ALA A 197 -10.94 5.86 -9.38
C ALA A 197 -11.89 4.79 -9.96
N THR A 198 -11.73 3.53 -9.60
CA THR A 198 -12.63 2.45 -10.03
C THR A 198 -13.84 2.27 -9.10
N LEU A 199 -13.80 2.83 -7.87
CA LEU A 199 -14.86 2.71 -6.88
C LEU A 199 -16.23 3.24 -7.36
N PRO A 200 -16.36 4.44 -7.98
CA PRO A 200 -17.66 4.93 -8.41
C PRO A 200 -18.32 4.03 -9.48
N LEU A 201 -17.52 3.52 -10.40
CA LEU A 201 -18.02 2.63 -11.47
C LEU A 201 -18.53 1.30 -10.88
N SER A 202 -17.74 0.68 -10.00
CA SER A 202 -18.14 -0.57 -9.34
C SER A 202 -19.39 -0.41 -8.48
N PHE A 203 -19.52 0.72 -7.79
CA PHE A 203 -20.72 1.03 -7.01
C PHE A 203 -21.96 1.23 -7.90
N THR A 204 -21.83 1.96 -9.02
CA THR A 204 -22.95 2.15 -9.93
C THR A 204 -23.38 0.86 -10.60
N GLN A 205 -22.45 -0.04 -10.94
CA GLN A 205 -22.76 -1.35 -11.49
C GLN A 205 -23.54 -2.22 -10.48
N GLU A 206 -23.11 -2.26 -9.21
CA GLU A 206 -23.80 -2.97 -8.14
C GLU A 206 -25.22 -2.40 -7.94
N PHE A 207 -25.31 -1.06 -7.86
CA PHE A 207 -26.61 -0.38 -7.68
C PHE A 207 -27.59 -0.72 -8.80
N VAL A 208 -27.16 -0.66 -10.05
CA VAL A 208 -27.99 -0.98 -11.22
C VAL A 208 -28.40 -2.46 -11.19
N SER A 209 -27.47 -3.38 -10.91
CA SER A 209 -27.75 -4.80 -10.82
C SER A 209 -28.81 -5.13 -9.76
N ARG A 210 -28.72 -4.54 -8.56
CA ARG A 210 -29.68 -4.75 -7.48
C ARG A 210 -31.06 -4.19 -7.76
N VAL A 211 -31.12 -3.02 -8.40
CA VAL A 211 -32.39 -2.35 -8.69
C VAL A 211 -33.08 -2.94 -9.92
N SER A 212 -32.33 -3.24 -11.00
CA SER A 212 -32.90 -3.70 -12.29
C SER A 212 -33.25 -5.19 -12.28
N GLU A 213 -32.48 -6.04 -11.61
CA GLU A 213 -32.63 -7.50 -11.67
C GLU A 213 -33.53 -8.05 -10.55
N ASN A 214 -34.16 -7.22 -9.74
CA ASN A 214 -34.98 -7.61 -8.57
C ASN A 214 -34.24 -8.51 -7.55
N ASN A 215 -32.89 -8.42 -7.51
CA ASN A 215 -32.02 -9.20 -6.64
C ASN A 215 -31.91 -8.57 -5.23
N GLY A 216 -33.03 -8.51 -4.50
CA GLY A 216 -33.07 -8.02 -3.12
C GLY A 216 -33.26 -6.51 -2.94
N GLY A 217 -33.26 -5.72 -4.02
CA GLY A 217 -33.65 -4.31 -4.01
C GLY A 217 -32.80 -3.39 -3.11
N LEU A 218 -33.34 -2.23 -2.81
CA LEU A 218 -32.72 -1.19 -1.97
C LEU A 218 -32.35 -1.68 -0.54
N MET A 219 -33.04 -2.69 -0.01
CA MET A 219 -32.76 -3.21 1.33
C MET A 219 -31.38 -3.87 1.41
N LEU A 220 -30.99 -4.65 0.40
CA LEU A 220 -29.67 -5.28 0.35
C LEU A 220 -28.55 -4.25 0.17
N ILE A 221 -28.73 -3.23 -0.65
CA ILE A 221 -27.76 -2.14 -0.82
C ILE A 221 -27.50 -1.44 0.53
N LEU A 222 -28.54 -1.21 1.33
CA LEU A 222 -28.40 -0.60 2.64
C LEU A 222 -27.57 -1.49 3.59
N ILE A 223 -27.84 -2.79 3.61
CA ILE A 223 -27.06 -3.76 4.39
C ILE A 223 -25.59 -3.78 3.92
N GLU A 224 -25.36 -3.77 2.63
CA GLU A 224 -24.03 -3.71 2.02
C GLU A 224 -23.27 -2.45 2.47
N LEU A 225 -23.87 -1.27 2.40
CA LEU A 225 -23.26 -0.03 2.84
C LEU A 225 -22.92 -0.03 4.33
N VAL A 226 -23.81 -0.52 5.19
CA VAL A 226 -23.57 -0.64 6.64
C VAL A 226 -22.38 -1.57 6.88
N LEU A 227 -22.34 -2.71 6.23
CA LEU A 227 -21.28 -3.69 6.37
C LEU A 227 -19.94 -3.12 5.87
N TRP A 228 -19.94 -2.37 4.76
CA TRP A 228 -18.76 -1.68 4.24
C TRP A 228 -18.19 -0.66 5.23
N ILE A 229 -19.05 0.16 5.85
CA ILE A 229 -18.65 1.12 6.87
C ILE A 229 -18.04 0.39 8.09
N VAL A 230 -18.64 -0.70 8.53
CA VAL A 230 -18.13 -1.49 9.67
C VAL A 230 -16.72 -2.01 9.39
N ILE A 231 -16.46 -2.52 8.21
CA ILE A 231 -15.14 -3.03 7.83
C ILE A 231 -14.09 -1.91 7.73
N ILE A 232 -14.47 -0.75 7.20
CA ILE A 232 -13.60 0.43 7.21
C ILE A 232 -13.23 0.79 8.65
N LEU A 233 -14.18 0.85 9.57
CA LEU A 233 -13.92 1.15 10.97
C LEU A 233 -13.01 0.12 11.63
N LEU A 234 -13.22 -1.17 11.36
CA LEU A 234 -12.35 -2.25 11.84
C LEU A 234 -10.91 -2.10 11.28
N SER A 235 -10.76 -1.76 10.00
CA SER A 235 -9.46 -1.54 9.37
C SER A 235 -8.72 -0.33 9.97
N ILE A 236 -9.45 0.76 10.26
CA ILE A 236 -8.89 1.94 10.94
C ILE A 236 -8.44 1.57 12.36
N LEU A 237 -9.26 0.81 13.09
CA LEU A 237 -8.95 0.37 14.44
C LEU A 237 -7.67 -0.48 14.47
N LEU A 238 -7.52 -1.42 13.53
CA LEU A 238 -6.30 -2.22 13.38
C LEU A 238 -5.06 -1.35 13.13
N THR A 239 -5.18 -0.39 12.21
CA THR A 239 -4.05 0.46 11.79
C THR A 239 -3.62 1.43 12.90
N LEU A 240 -4.57 1.90 13.72
CA LEU A 240 -4.31 2.82 14.83
C LEU A 240 -3.98 2.12 16.15
N ALA A 241 -4.19 0.80 16.25
CA ALA A 241 -3.94 0.05 17.47
C ALA A 241 -2.45 0.04 17.83
N VAL A 242 -2.15 0.50 19.08
CA VAL A 242 -0.79 0.66 19.58
C VAL A 242 -0.67 0.10 20.99
N ARG A 243 0.34 -0.76 21.22
CA ARG A 243 0.76 -1.17 22.55
C ARG A 243 1.77 -0.17 23.10
N ARG A 244 1.51 0.41 24.26
CA ARG A 244 2.40 1.36 24.92
C ARG A 244 3.26 0.65 25.96
N ILE A 245 4.59 0.65 25.78
CA ILE A 245 5.54 0.12 26.76
C ILE A 245 6.06 1.27 27.60
N PRO A 246 5.93 1.24 28.95
CA PRO A 246 6.45 2.28 29.82
C PRO A 246 7.98 2.27 29.83
N VAL A 247 8.59 3.44 29.68
CA VAL A 247 10.04 3.64 29.78
C VAL A 247 10.31 4.75 30.77
N GLN A 248 11.33 4.58 31.61
CA GLN A 248 11.82 5.58 32.55
C GLN A 248 13.22 6.02 32.12
N TYR A 249 13.46 7.32 32.16
CA TYR A 249 14.77 7.91 31.93
C TYR A 249 15.38 8.35 33.25
N ALA A 250 16.64 7.98 33.50
CA ALA A 250 17.39 8.48 34.64
C ALA A 250 17.70 9.97 34.42
N ARG A 251 16.98 10.86 35.08
CA ARG A 251 17.30 12.30 35.10
C ARG A 251 18.47 12.53 36.05
N ARG A 252 19.56 13.11 35.57
CA ARG A 252 20.54 13.76 36.43
C ARG A 252 19.84 14.92 37.15
N ALA A 253 19.75 14.85 38.47
CA ALA A 253 19.37 16.00 39.27
C ALA A 253 20.46 17.08 39.10
N ALA A 254 20.25 18.02 38.16
CA ALA A 254 21.04 19.25 38.13
C ALA A 254 20.69 20.00 39.41
N GLY A 255 21.66 20.13 40.35
CA GLY A 255 21.50 20.69 41.66
C GLY A 255 20.84 22.09 41.61
N GLY A 256 19.73 22.19 42.29
CA GLY A 256 18.95 23.42 42.50
C GLY A 256 17.78 23.07 43.41
N ALA A 257 17.95 23.38 44.69
CA ALA A 257 16.92 23.23 45.69
C ALA A 257 15.70 24.10 45.33
N SER A 258 14.63 23.51 44.88
CA SER A 258 13.25 23.93 45.20
C SER A 258 12.22 23.09 44.41
N SER A 259 11.32 22.57 45.17
CA SER A 259 10.02 21.96 44.84
C SER A 259 9.96 20.45 44.64
N ASP A 260 9.35 19.84 45.59
CA ASP A 260 9.02 18.44 45.87
C ASP A 260 8.17 17.73 44.80
N ARG A 261 7.94 18.30 43.63
CA ARG A 261 7.07 17.74 42.59
C ARG A 261 7.77 17.25 41.32
N SER A 262 9.09 17.39 41.18
CA SER A 262 9.83 17.02 39.97
C SER A 262 10.63 15.70 40.07
N VAL A 263 10.53 14.98 41.17
CA VAL A 263 11.32 13.76 41.43
C VAL A 263 10.79 12.51 40.70
N TYR A 264 9.55 12.52 40.27
CA TYR A 264 9.04 11.43 39.41
C TYR A 264 9.43 11.72 37.97
N GLY A 265 10.48 11.04 37.49
CA GLY A 265 10.88 11.06 36.10
C GLY A 265 9.66 10.84 35.19
N SER A 266 9.49 11.71 34.21
CA SER A 266 8.37 11.65 33.27
C SER A 266 8.32 10.27 32.64
N ARG A 267 7.27 9.51 32.93
CA ARG A 267 7.01 8.22 32.31
C ARG A 267 6.75 8.47 30.83
N GLN A 268 7.65 8.03 29.98
CA GLN A 268 7.47 8.02 28.54
C GLN A 268 7.05 6.62 28.11
N TYR A 269 6.41 6.53 26.95
CA TYR A 269 5.95 5.27 26.41
C TYR A 269 6.51 5.07 25.02
N ILE A 270 7.00 3.87 24.75
CA ILE A 270 7.31 3.43 23.37
C ILE A 270 6.03 2.92 22.75
N PRO A 271 5.53 3.56 21.68
CA PRO A 271 4.36 3.07 20.97
C PRO A 271 4.74 1.95 20.00
N LEU A 272 4.38 0.71 20.27
CA LEU A 272 4.49 -0.40 19.33
C LEU A 272 3.17 -0.58 18.59
N LYS A 273 3.17 -0.36 17.27
CA LYS A 273 1.97 -0.53 16.45
C LYS A 273 1.63 -2.00 16.32
N LEU A 274 0.33 -2.35 16.42
CA LEU A 274 -0.17 -3.71 16.20
C LEU A 274 0.13 -4.18 14.78
N ASN A 275 -0.06 -3.29 13.81
CA ASN A 275 0.33 -3.49 12.41
C ASN A 275 1.57 -2.63 12.11
N ALA A 276 2.74 -3.06 12.63
CA ALA A 276 4.01 -2.36 12.38
C ALA A 276 4.49 -2.52 10.93
N SER A 277 4.10 -3.61 10.29
CA SER A 277 4.43 -3.93 8.89
C SER A 277 3.58 -3.16 7.87
N GLY A 278 2.50 -2.49 8.30
CA GLY A 278 1.59 -1.77 7.41
C GLY A 278 0.88 -2.68 6.40
N VAL A 279 0.76 -2.23 5.17
CA VAL A 279 0.10 -2.97 4.08
C VAL A 279 1.05 -3.85 3.26
N MET A 280 2.37 -3.76 3.53
CA MET A 280 3.38 -4.48 2.76
C MET A 280 3.18 -6.00 2.73
N PRO A 281 2.88 -6.71 3.83
CA PRO A 281 2.68 -8.16 3.81
C PRO A 281 1.60 -8.62 2.84
N ILE A 282 0.54 -7.83 2.68
CA ILE A 282 -0.57 -8.14 1.78
C ILE A 282 -0.14 -8.00 0.32
N ILE A 283 0.61 -6.93 0.02
CA ILE A 283 1.16 -6.69 -1.32
C ILE A 283 2.11 -7.83 -1.71
N PHE A 284 2.96 -8.29 -0.76
CA PHE A 284 3.84 -9.45 -0.98
C PHE A 284 3.06 -10.74 -1.24
N ALA A 285 2.07 -11.03 -0.39
CA ALA A 285 1.23 -12.19 -0.55
C ALA A 285 0.52 -12.17 -1.92
N GLN A 286 -0.03 -11.00 -2.31
CA GLN A 286 -0.69 -10.81 -3.60
C GLN A 286 0.26 -11.05 -4.77
N ALA A 287 1.49 -10.53 -4.71
CA ALA A 287 2.47 -10.71 -5.77
C ALA A 287 2.85 -12.20 -5.98
N ILE A 288 2.94 -12.97 -4.88
CA ILE A 288 3.23 -14.41 -4.97
C ILE A 288 2.02 -15.19 -5.48
N MET A 289 0.80 -14.76 -5.16
CA MET A 289 -0.42 -15.44 -5.61
C MET A 289 -0.62 -15.41 -7.13
N PHE A 290 0.10 -14.56 -7.87
CA PHE A 290 0.14 -14.62 -9.32
C PHE A 290 0.93 -15.85 -9.85
N ALA A 291 1.91 -16.33 -9.10
CA ALA A 291 2.79 -17.41 -9.56
C ALA A 291 2.05 -18.72 -9.83
N PRO A 292 1.15 -19.25 -8.97
CA PRO A 292 0.41 -20.47 -9.24
C PRO A 292 -0.43 -20.40 -10.51
N ALA A 293 -1.06 -19.25 -10.80
CA ALA A 293 -1.86 -19.08 -12.01
C ALA A 293 -0.98 -19.09 -13.27
N TYR A 294 0.19 -18.45 -13.25
CA TYR A 294 1.15 -18.47 -14.36
C TYR A 294 1.75 -19.87 -14.57
N ILE A 295 2.11 -20.58 -13.49
CA ILE A 295 2.64 -21.93 -13.55
C ILE A 295 1.56 -22.89 -14.11
N GLY A 296 0.30 -22.75 -13.66
CA GLY A 296 -0.82 -23.51 -14.20
C GLY A 296 -1.00 -23.31 -15.70
N GLY A 297 -0.92 -22.07 -16.18
CA GLY A 297 -0.95 -21.76 -17.60
C GLY A 297 0.24 -22.33 -18.40
N ALA A 298 1.44 -22.33 -17.82
CA ALA A 298 2.64 -22.87 -18.46
C ALA A 298 2.67 -24.41 -18.51
N LEU A 299 2.05 -25.10 -17.55
CA LEU A 299 1.93 -26.57 -17.52
C LEU A 299 0.88 -27.11 -18.48
N GLY A 300 0.08 -26.23 -19.11
CA GLY A 300 -0.89 -26.56 -20.15
C GLY A 300 -1.92 -27.61 -19.70
N ASP A 301 -2.14 -28.63 -20.52
CA ASP A 301 -3.17 -29.66 -20.32
C ASP A 301 -2.85 -30.74 -19.25
N SER A 302 -1.79 -30.56 -18.46
CA SER A 302 -1.52 -31.50 -17.37
C SER A 302 -2.57 -31.35 -16.25
N ASP A 303 -2.93 -32.46 -15.58
CA ASP A 303 -3.90 -32.48 -14.49
C ASP A 303 -3.56 -31.46 -13.37
N VAL A 304 -2.26 -31.31 -13.07
CA VAL A 304 -1.76 -30.33 -12.11
C VAL A 304 -1.93 -28.91 -12.63
N GLY A 305 -1.66 -28.67 -13.93
CA GLY A 305 -1.83 -27.37 -14.56
C GLY A 305 -3.29 -26.92 -14.55
N GLN A 306 -4.21 -27.78 -14.91
CA GLN A 306 -5.66 -27.51 -14.89
C GLN A 306 -6.16 -27.28 -13.45
N TRP A 307 -5.71 -28.10 -12.49
CA TRP A 307 -6.07 -27.91 -11.07
C TRP A 307 -5.60 -26.56 -10.53
N LEU A 308 -4.35 -26.18 -10.80
CA LEU A 308 -3.80 -24.87 -10.40
C LEU A 308 -4.59 -23.75 -11.05
N GLN A 309 -4.84 -23.82 -12.36
CA GLN A 309 -5.56 -22.77 -13.06
C GLN A 309 -6.98 -22.61 -12.54
N THR A 310 -7.72 -23.69 -12.33
CA THR A 310 -9.11 -23.64 -11.85
C THR A 310 -9.21 -23.10 -10.44
N ASN A 311 -8.32 -23.50 -9.53
CA ASN A 311 -8.41 -23.12 -8.12
C ASN A 311 -7.75 -21.78 -7.76
N PHE A 312 -6.79 -21.30 -8.57
CA PHE A 312 -6.05 -20.06 -8.28
C PHE A 312 -6.39 -18.90 -9.22
N SER A 313 -7.17 -19.12 -10.29
CA SER A 313 -7.70 -18.02 -11.11
C SER A 313 -8.89 -17.31 -10.46
N ASP A 314 -9.66 -18.03 -9.66
CA ASP A 314 -10.79 -17.46 -8.91
C ASP A 314 -10.31 -16.92 -7.56
N ILE A 315 -10.26 -15.58 -7.44
CA ILE A 315 -9.85 -14.88 -6.22
C ILE A 315 -10.80 -15.15 -5.06
N PHE A 316 -12.07 -15.42 -5.34
CA PHE A 316 -13.08 -15.73 -4.32
C PHE A 316 -13.16 -17.22 -4.00
N GLY A 317 -12.32 -18.04 -4.67
CA GLY A 317 -12.19 -19.47 -4.43
C GLY A 317 -11.65 -19.80 -3.03
N LEU A 318 -12.04 -20.96 -2.50
CA LEU A 318 -11.65 -21.39 -1.16
C LEU A 318 -10.12 -21.57 -1.05
N TRP A 319 -9.52 -22.30 -2.00
CA TRP A 319 -8.09 -22.61 -2.01
C TRP A 319 -7.22 -21.35 -2.14
N TYR A 320 -7.63 -20.43 -3.02
CA TYR A 320 -6.98 -19.13 -3.14
C TYR A 320 -6.93 -18.40 -1.79
N ASN A 321 -8.08 -18.27 -1.12
CA ASN A 321 -8.18 -17.52 0.12
C ASN A 321 -7.46 -18.17 1.31
N ILE A 322 -7.42 -19.51 1.39
CA ILE A 322 -6.65 -20.21 2.43
C ILE A 322 -5.15 -19.94 2.26
N VAL A 323 -4.62 -20.12 1.05
CA VAL A 323 -3.20 -19.90 0.78
C VAL A 323 -2.84 -18.42 0.95
N PHE A 324 -3.70 -17.52 0.50
CA PHE A 324 -3.53 -16.08 0.64
C PHE A 324 -3.48 -15.64 2.12
N ALA A 325 -4.40 -16.14 2.95
CA ALA A 325 -4.40 -15.87 4.39
C ALA A 325 -3.12 -16.38 5.08
N LEU A 326 -2.68 -17.59 4.74
CA LEU A 326 -1.45 -18.17 5.26
C LEU A 326 -0.23 -17.35 4.87
N LEU A 327 -0.13 -16.94 3.60
CA LEU A 327 0.96 -16.08 3.13
C LEU A 327 0.96 -14.74 3.85
N ILE A 328 -0.20 -14.10 4.06
CA ILE A 328 -0.30 -12.85 4.80
C ILE A 328 0.25 -13.02 6.22
N ILE A 329 -0.11 -14.09 6.93
CA ILE A 329 0.38 -14.35 8.29
C ILE A 329 1.91 -14.49 8.27
N VAL A 330 2.45 -15.34 7.39
CA VAL A 330 3.90 -15.57 7.28
C VAL A 330 4.64 -14.26 6.96
N PHE A 331 4.18 -13.51 5.97
CA PHE A 331 4.81 -12.24 5.59
C PHE A 331 4.66 -11.16 6.65
N THR A 332 3.58 -11.16 7.43
CA THR A 332 3.43 -10.21 8.53
C THR A 332 4.50 -10.43 9.59
N TYR A 333 4.74 -11.67 9.99
CA TYR A 333 5.83 -12.01 10.91
C TYR A 333 7.19 -11.64 10.34
N PHE A 334 7.45 -12.07 9.13
CA PHE A 334 8.70 -11.81 8.43
C PHE A 334 9.00 -10.31 8.32
N TYR A 335 8.01 -9.53 7.86
CA TYR A 335 8.18 -8.10 7.64
C TYR A 335 8.26 -7.31 8.96
N THR A 336 7.54 -7.73 9.97
CA THR A 336 7.62 -7.12 11.31
C THR A 336 9.01 -7.30 11.92
N ALA A 337 9.61 -8.48 11.79
CA ALA A 337 10.96 -8.75 12.27
C ALA A 337 12.03 -7.86 11.58
N ILE A 338 11.82 -7.47 10.31
CA ILE A 338 12.73 -6.59 9.57
C ILE A 338 12.51 -5.12 9.93
N THR A 339 11.23 -4.71 10.04
CA THR A 339 10.85 -3.30 10.19
C THR A 339 11.11 -2.79 11.60
N VAL A 340 10.97 -3.63 12.61
CA VAL A 340 11.17 -3.28 14.02
C VAL A 340 12.48 -3.90 14.55
N PRO A 341 13.62 -3.20 14.43
CA PRO A 341 14.90 -3.70 14.92
C PRO A 341 14.99 -3.54 16.44
N THR A 342 14.50 -4.53 17.19
CA THR A 342 14.46 -4.57 18.68
C THR A 342 15.83 -4.33 19.31
N ASN A 343 16.90 -4.90 18.71
CA ASN A 343 18.28 -4.72 19.16
C ASN A 343 18.71 -3.24 19.12
N LYS A 344 18.44 -2.53 18.01
CA LYS A 344 18.78 -1.10 17.90
C LYS A 344 17.96 -0.26 18.90
N MET A 345 16.67 -0.56 19.06
CA MET A 345 15.82 0.13 20.03
C MET A 345 16.34 -0.03 21.45
N SER A 346 16.78 -1.22 21.83
CA SER A 346 17.38 -1.50 23.13
C SER A 346 18.70 -0.73 23.34
N ASP A 347 19.57 -0.72 22.33
CA ASP A 347 20.83 0.03 22.36
C ASP A 347 20.61 1.55 22.47
N ASP A 348 19.66 2.08 21.73
CA ASP A 348 19.31 3.50 21.75
C ASP A 348 18.72 3.91 23.12
N LEU A 349 17.88 3.05 23.72
CA LEU A 349 17.39 3.24 25.08
C LEU A 349 18.55 3.26 26.08
N LYS A 350 19.46 2.29 26.00
CA LYS A 350 20.63 2.22 26.87
C LYS A 350 21.52 3.46 26.76
N ARG A 351 21.77 3.93 25.51
CA ARG A 351 22.59 5.15 25.26
C ARG A 351 21.92 6.41 25.78
N SER A 352 20.60 6.50 25.71
CA SER A 352 19.84 7.64 26.21
C SER A 352 19.56 7.59 27.72
N GLY A 353 20.04 6.55 28.42
CA GLY A 353 19.82 6.36 29.86
C GLY A 353 18.38 5.96 30.20
N GLY A 354 17.63 5.45 29.21
CA GLY A 354 16.28 4.91 29.40
C GLY A 354 16.30 3.43 29.76
N PHE A 355 15.34 3.00 30.53
CA PHE A 355 15.16 1.59 30.87
C PHE A 355 13.67 1.25 31.00
N VAL A 356 13.34 -0.01 30.76
CA VAL A 356 12.00 -0.54 31.02
C VAL A 356 11.95 -0.98 32.50
N PRO A 357 10.95 -0.52 33.29
CA PRO A 357 10.86 -0.91 34.68
C PRO A 357 10.82 -2.43 34.88
N GLY A 358 11.70 -2.95 35.72
CA GLY A 358 11.80 -4.38 36.01
C GLY A 358 12.67 -5.19 35.07
N ILE A 359 13.30 -4.59 34.04
CA ILE A 359 14.13 -5.27 33.04
C ILE A 359 15.50 -4.60 32.96
N ARG A 360 16.57 -5.38 32.87
CA ARG A 360 17.92 -4.83 32.73
C ARG A 360 18.14 -4.22 31.35
N PRO A 361 18.78 -3.02 31.29
CA PRO A 361 19.11 -2.38 30.01
C PRO A 361 20.09 -3.23 29.19
N GLY A 362 19.83 -3.38 27.89
CA GLY A 362 20.66 -4.15 26.95
C GLY A 362 19.94 -5.37 26.41
N ASN A 363 20.61 -6.50 26.34
CA ASN A 363 20.08 -7.72 25.71
C ASN A 363 18.73 -8.20 26.29
N GLU A 364 18.56 -8.14 27.62
CA GLU A 364 17.29 -8.52 28.26
C GLU A 364 16.13 -7.60 27.80
N THR A 365 16.40 -6.29 27.60
CA THR A 365 15.39 -5.36 27.06
C THR A 365 15.07 -5.68 25.60
N SER A 366 16.05 -6.07 24.79
CA SER A 366 15.83 -6.47 23.40
C SER A 366 14.97 -7.75 23.34
N GLU A 367 15.27 -8.76 24.14
CA GLU A 367 14.53 -10.01 24.21
C GLU A 367 13.07 -9.80 24.68
N TYR A 368 12.89 -8.92 25.67
CA TYR A 368 11.56 -8.53 26.10
C TYR A 368 10.75 -7.83 25.00
N LEU A 369 11.36 -6.86 24.29
CA LEU A 369 10.72 -6.16 23.17
C LEU A 369 10.36 -7.15 22.05
N ASP A 370 11.22 -8.09 21.75
CA ASP A 370 11.00 -9.12 20.73
C ASP A 370 9.84 -10.05 21.10
N THR A 371 9.79 -10.48 22.37
CA THR A 371 8.68 -11.27 22.91
C THR A 371 7.36 -10.51 22.83
N VAL A 372 7.34 -9.25 23.23
CA VAL A 372 6.14 -8.39 23.15
C VAL A 372 5.71 -8.20 21.70
N MET A 373 6.65 -7.95 20.78
CA MET A 373 6.36 -7.81 19.36
C MET A 373 5.76 -9.08 18.76
N SER A 374 6.34 -10.24 19.08
CA SER A 374 5.83 -11.54 18.62
C SER A 374 4.39 -11.78 19.07
N HIS A 375 4.08 -11.48 20.35
CA HIS A 375 2.72 -11.61 20.90
C HIS A 375 1.72 -10.64 20.28
N ILE A 376 2.15 -9.43 19.89
CA ILE A 376 1.28 -8.42 19.26
C ILE A 376 1.08 -8.77 17.77
N THR A 377 2.11 -9.29 17.10
CA THR A 377 2.06 -9.61 15.68
C THR A 377 1.07 -10.73 15.38
N PHE A 378 0.91 -11.71 16.29
CA PHE A 378 -0.01 -12.82 16.07
C PHE A 378 -1.47 -12.38 15.88
N PRO A 379 -2.13 -11.71 16.84
CA PRO A 379 -3.50 -11.23 16.64
C PRO A 379 -3.58 -10.20 15.50
N GLY A 380 -2.54 -9.38 15.29
CA GLY A 380 -2.46 -8.43 14.19
C GLY A 380 -2.49 -9.12 12.82
N SER A 381 -1.69 -10.18 12.64
CA SER A 381 -1.63 -10.94 11.38
C SER A 381 -2.93 -11.68 11.09
N LEU A 382 -3.55 -12.24 12.11
CA LEU A 382 -4.81 -12.98 11.98
C LEU A 382 -5.96 -12.05 11.61
N PHE A 383 -6.01 -10.86 12.21
CA PHE A 383 -7.00 -9.85 11.89
C PHE A 383 -6.79 -9.29 10.46
N LEU A 384 -5.54 -9.09 10.09
CA LEU A 384 -5.16 -8.61 8.75
C LEU A 384 -5.53 -9.64 7.67
N ALA A 385 -5.26 -10.93 7.91
CA ALA A 385 -5.68 -12.02 7.04
C ALA A 385 -7.22 -12.13 6.97
N GLY A 386 -7.92 -11.95 8.10
CA GLY A 386 -9.37 -11.93 8.13
C GLY A 386 -9.99 -10.85 7.25
N ILE A 387 -9.50 -9.60 7.34
CA ILE A 387 -9.95 -8.51 6.47
C ILE A 387 -9.61 -8.79 5.00
N ALA A 388 -8.45 -9.38 4.73
CA ALA A 388 -8.02 -9.69 3.37
C ALA A 388 -8.91 -10.75 2.68
N VAL A 389 -9.38 -11.74 3.43
CA VAL A 389 -10.26 -12.82 2.92
C VAL A 389 -11.75 -12.43 2.95
N PHE A 390 -12.10 -11.38 3.68
CA PHE A 390 -13.50 -10.99 3.88
C PHE A 390 -14.30 -10.78 2.58
N PRO A 391 -13.76 -10.19 1.49
CA PRO A 391 -14.46 -10.08 0.22
C PRO A 391 -14.99 -11.41 -0.31
N ALA A 392 -14.22 -12.48 -0.20
CA ALA A 392 -14.65 -13.81 -0.65
C ALA A 392 -15.84 -14.35 0.16
N VAL A 393 -15.86 -14.06 1.45
CA VAL A 393 -16.98 -14.44 2.32
C VAL A 393 -18.25 -13.67 1.93
N VAL A 394 -18.13 -12.37 1.68
CA VAL A 394 -19.28 -11.50 1.33
C VAL A 394 -19.86 -11.88 -0.03
N VAL A 395 -19.01 -12.15 -1.03
CA VAL A 395 -19.47 -12.61 -2.35
C VAL A 395 -20.27 -13.91 -2.24
N LYS A 396 -19.79 -14.87 -1.45
CA LYS A 396 -20.48 -16.17 -1.28
C LYS A 396 -21.76 -16.10 -0.46
N LEU A 397 -21.83 -15.23 0.55
CA LEU A 397 -23.00 -15.13 1.44
C LEU A 397 -24.10 -14.21 0.90
N ILE A 398 -23.71 -13.07 0.32
CA ILE A 398 -24.66 -11.99 -0.06
C ILE A 398 -24.85 -11.96 -1.59
N GLY A 399 -23.96 -12.58 -2.36
CA GLY A 399 -23.99 -12.57 -3.82
C GLY A 399 -23.71 -11.19 -4.42
N ILE A 400 -22.76 -10.44 -3.83
CA ILE A 400 -22.32 -9.13 -4.31
C ILE A 400 -21.53 -9.30 -5.61
N GLN A 401 -21.64 -8.34 -6.53
CA GLN A 401 -20.83 -8.34 -7.75
C GLN A 401 -19.34 -8.28 -7.39
N GLN A 402 -18.55 -9.05 -8.13
CA GLN A 402 -17.13 -9.24 -7.84
C GLN A 402 -16.35 -7.92 -7.87
N GLY A 403 -16.71 -6.98 -8.77
CA GLY A 403 -16.07 -5.67 -8.86
C GLY A 403 -16.26 -4.83 -7.59
N TRP A 404 -17.47 -4.81 -7.03
CA TRP A 404 -17.77 -4.10 -5.79
C TRP A 404 -17.19 -4.81 -4.56
N ALA A 405 -17.16 -6.14 -4.58
CA ALA A 405 -16.60 -6.95 -3.50
C ALA A 405 -15.13 -6.64 -3.19
N LEU A 406 -14.32 -6.25 -4.18
CA LEU A 406 -12.92 -5.86 -3.98
C LEU A 406 -12.75 -4.67 -3.02
N PHE A 407 -13.79 -3.86 -2.81
CA PHE A 407 -13.78 -2.73 -1.88
C PHE A 407 -14.21 -3.07 -0.46
N TYR A 408 -14.72 -4.29 -0.20
CA TYR A 408 -15.08 -4.75 1.15
C TYR A 408 -13.89 -5.21 1.99
N GLY A 409 -12.73 -5.32 1.42
CA GLY A 409 -11.57 -5.80 2.13
C GLY A 409 -10.41 -6.03 1.17
N GLY A 410 -9.65 -7.08 1.46
CA GLY A 410 -8.51 -7.44 0.64
C GLY A 410 -7.44 -6.35 0.65
N THR A 411 -6.65 -6.35 -0.42
CA THR A 411 -5.57 -5.39 -0.60
C THR A 411 -6.05 -3.96 -0.81
N SER A 412 -7.16 -3.77 -1.53
CA SER A 412 -7.65 -2.45 -1.95
C SER A 412 -8.06 -1.59 -0.76
N LEU A 413 -8.91 -2.11 0.12
CA LEU A 413 -9.37 -1.36 1.29
C LEU A 413 -8.25 -1.08 2.28
N LEU A 414 -7.38 -2.07 2.54
CA LEU A 414 -6.28 -1.91 3.50
C LEU A 414 -5.24 -0.91 3.00
N ILE A 415 -4.94 -0.88 1.69
CA ILE A 415 -4.07 0.12 1.10
C ILE A 415 -4.72 1.51 1.21
N MET A 416 -5.99 1.63 0.87
CA MET A 416 -6.71 2.91 0.93
C MET A 416 -6.72 3.50 2.35
N VAL A 417 -7.07 2.69 3.36
CA VAL A 417 -7.11 3.11 4.76
C VAL A 417 -5.70 3.39 5.29
N GLY A 418 -4.74 2.51 5.02
CA GLY A 418 -3.36 2.66 5.50
C GLY A 418 -2.69 3.92 4.95
N VAL A 419 -2.79 4.14 3.65
CA VAL A 419 -2.20 5.32 3.00
C VAL A 419 -2.88 6.62 3.46
N ALA A 420 -4.21 6.61 3.62
CA ALA A 420 -4.94 7.77 4.15
C ALA A 420 -4.48 8.13 5.57
N ILE A 421 -4.34 7.13 6.45
CA ILE A 421 -3.88 7.35 7.84
C ILE A 421 -2.43 7.85 7.87
N ASP A 422 -1.52 7.22 7.11
CA ASP A 422 -0.11 7.62 7.07
C ASP A 422 0.04 9.06 6.53
N THR A 423 -0.72 9.42 5.49
CA THR A 423 -0.73 10.78 4.93
C THR A 423 -1.27 11.79 5.94
N MET A 424 -2.36 11.47 6.65
CA MET A 424 -2.92 12.31 7.72
C MET A 424 -1.93 12.50 8.89
N GLN A 425 -1.21 11.44 9.27
CA GLN A 425 -0.19 11.52 10.32
C GLN A 425 0.96 12.45 9.92
N GLN A 426 1.41 12.39 8.67
CA GLN A 426 2.42 13.30 8.16
C GLN A 426 1.94 14.75 8.14
N VAL A 427 0.73 15.03 7.63
CA VAL A 427 0.13 16.38 7.66
C VAL A 427 0.06 16.91 9.09
N ASN A 428 -0.40 16.09 10.03
CA ASN A 428 -0.47 16.48 11.44
C ASN A 428 0.91 16.77 12.04
N SER A 429 1.94 16.00 11.68
CA SER A 429 3.33 16.26 12.11
C SER A 429 3.83 17.63 11.60
N TYR A 430 3.57 17.98 10.35
CA TYR A 430 3.92 19.29 9.80
C TYR A 430 3.19 20.44 10.54
N LEU A 431 1.91 20.27 10.84
CA LEU A 431 1.12 21.26 11.59
C LEU A 431 1.66 21.47 13.00
N LEU A 432 2.01 20.40 13.72
CA LEU A 432 2.55 20.46 15.08
C LEU A 432 3.92 21.12 15.11
N ASN A 433 4.84 20.76 14.23
CA ASN A 433 6.18 21.33 14.20
C ASN A 433 6.14 22.85 14.02
N ARG A 434 5.26 23.37 13.16
CA ARG A 434 5.14 24.81 12.94
C ARG A 434 4.44 25.56 14.08
N HIS A 435 3.57 24.90 14.80
CA HIS A 435 2.98 25.51 16.01
C HIS A 435 4.06 25.76 17.08
N TYR A 436 5.01 24.84 17.25
CA TYR A 436 6.16 25.02 18.14
C TYR A 436 7.12 26.12 17.69
N ASP A 437 7.40 26.24 16.40
CA ASP A 437 8.24 27.32 15.85
C ASP A 437 7.62 28.71 16.08
N GLY A 438 6.30 28.83 15.98
CA GLY A 438 5.57 30.07 16.29
C GLY A 438 5.72 30.48 17.77
N LEU A 439 5.64 29.54 18.69
CA LEU A 439 5.81 29.78 20.13
C LEU A 439 7.26 30.16 20.49
N MET A 440 8.25 29.56 19.84
CA MET A 440 9.68 29.89 20.03
C MET A 440 10.03 31.28 19.52
N LYS A 441 9.48 31.72 18.38
CA LYS A 441 9.66 33.10 17.86
C LYS A 441 9.03 34.16 18.76
N THR A 442 7.86 33.89 19.34
CA THR A 442 7.18 34.80 20.26
C THR A 442 7.94 34.92 21.58
N GLY A 443 8.57 33.84 22.06
CA GLY A 443 9.41 33.85 23.27
C GLY A 443 10.72 34.66 23.12
N LYS A 444 11.28 34.71 21.90
CA LYS A 444 12.52 35.46 21.61
C LYS A 444 12.27 36.97 21.57
N ASN A 445 11.11 37.41 21.12
CA ASN A 445 10.73 38.81 21.10
C ASN A 445 10.38 39.35 22.51
N ARG A 446 9.97 38.51 23.45
CA ARG A 446 9.74 38.93 24.87
C ARG A 446 11.04 39.18 25.64
N LYS A 447 12.16 38.55 25.29
CA LYS A 447 13.47 38.79 25.91
C LYS A 447 14.21 40.01 25.35
N ALA A 448 13.76 40.58 24.24
CA ALA A 448 14.35 41.80 23.66
C ALA A 448 13.69 43.10 24.14
N VAL A 449 12.64 43.02 24.96
CA VAL A 449 11.89 44.17 25.51
C VAL A 449 12.02 44.27 27.04
N ALA A 450 12.76 43.34 27.68
CA ALA A 450 13.15 43.41 29.10
C ALA A 450 14.67 43.59 29.21
#